data_a5344adc0b1581fc35b0a628c351697f
#
_entry.id   a5344adc0b1581fc35b0a628c351697f
#
_cell.length_a   1.000
_cell.length_b   1.000
_cell.length_c   1.000
_cell.angle_alpha   90.00
_cell.angle_beta   90.00
_cell.angle_gamma   90.00
#
_symmetry.space_group_name_H-M   'P 1'
#
loop_
_entity.id
_entity.type
_entity.pdbx_description
1 polymer ?
#
loop_
_entity_poly.entity_id
_entity_poly.type
_entity_poly.pdbx_seq_one_letter_code
_entity_poly.pdbx_strand_id
1 'polypeptide(L)'
;MTPLETLKRYFGYDSFRPGQEEIVSALLAGRDALAIMPTGAGKSLCYQVPALLLPGLTLVISPLISLMQDQVKGLNAAGIHAAFINSSLTETQIARALDLAAEGSYKLVYVAPERLESPVFRSFAAGADISMVTVDEAHCISQWGQDFRPSYLKILDFIDSLPRRPIVSAFTATATREVKDDIVCTLRLHDPKVLVTGFDRPNLYFQVERTRRKDDFVIQYLRDHPGESGIIYCATRKNVDKLQELLTEYGFAATKYHAGLSAEARRKNQNDFIYDTAPVIVATNAFGMGIDKSNVRFVLHYNMPQSMENYYQEAGRAGRDGLPSQCVLLFSAQDVIINKFLLDKKDFAEMDDEEADLLRQRDLQRLQTMERYCQTTECLRNYILAYFGEHPTAPCGNCGSCNNDFDEVDMTDAAKWMINCVAELRGRYGKAILFGTLQGANRARLRELGAERFKSYGRMKDTPRETLERLLAQLLEDGYLVQSDDQYAVLHIGDIAPLKAGGQVLVKLPPQREPEQTRAPKPKRRSPMDALTSAGLELFNQLRQLRFDTAQREGLPPYVVFGDKSLVDMCLRAPRRAEDMLGLYGMGERKYEKYGAAFFAVIDAYRADHPGAVLSPVSYTHLRAHETPEHL
;
A
#
# COMPACT_ATOMS: atom_id res chain seq x y z
N MET A 1 24.72 4.73 25.07
CA MET A 1 24.38 5.19 23.71
C MET A 1 22.96 5.69 23.74
N THR A 2 22.69 6.87 23.22
CA THR A 2 21.34 7.42 23.13
C THR A 2 20.56 6.79 21.96
N PRO A 3 19.22 6.87 21.93
CA PRO A 3 18.43 6.39 20.79
C PRO A 3 18.85 7.02 19.46
N LEU A 4 19.16 8.30 19.45
CA LEU A 4 19.59 9.02 18.24
C LEU A 4 20.99 8.58 17.77
N GLU A 5 21.92 8.40 18.70
CA GLU A 5 23.25 7.83 18.38
C GLU A 5 23.14 6.42 17.81
N THR A 6 22.23 5.59 18.34
CA THR A 6 21.97 4.24 17.84
C THR A 6 21.37 4.29 16.43
N LEU A 7 20.39 5.17 16.19
CA LEU A 7 19.79 5.40 14.89
C LEU A 7 20.86 5.81 13.86
N LYS A 8 21.70 6.78 14.20
CA LYS A 8 22.77 7.26 13.32
C LYS A 8 23.82 6.17 13.02
N ARG A 9 24.27 5.49 14.06
CA ARG A 9 25.36 4.49 13.95
C ARG A 9 24.99 3.28 13.11
N TYR A 10 23.80 2.71 13.34
CA TYR A 10 23.41 1.44 12.71
C TYR A 10 22.59 1.62 11.44
N PHE A 11 21.78 2.68 11.36
CA PHE A 11 20.84 2.88 10.26
C PHE A 11 21.16 4.09 9.36
N GLY A 12 22.08 4.96 9.79
CA GLY A 12 22.55 6.10 8.99
C GLY A 12 21.58 7.27 8.88
N TYR A 13 20.64 7.39 9.84
CA TYR A 13 19.70 8.53 9.89
C TYR A 13 20.07 9.50 10.98
N ASP A 14 20.05 10.81 10.68
CA ASP A 14 20.40 11.87 11.61
C ASP A 14 19.24 12.29 12.54
N SER A 15 18.01 11.89 12.23
CA SER A 15 16.81 12.21 13.01
C SER A 15 15.74 11.15 12.87
N PHE A 16 14.89 11.02 13.88
CA PHE A 16 13.67 10.24 13.81
C PHE A 16 12.63 10.93 12.92
N ARG A 17 11.80 10.14 12.27
CA ARG A 17 10.60 10.63 11.59
C ARG A 17 9.51 10.96 12.62
N PRO A 18 8.50 11.78 12.27
CA PRO A 18 7.40 12.10 13.19
C PRO A 18 6.80 10.85 13.83
N GLY A 19 6.66 10.87 15.16
CA GLY A 19 6.11 9.79 15.97
C GLY A 19 7.07 8.65 16.33
N GLN A 20 8.16 8.43 15.60
CA GLN A 20 9.11 7.35 15.92
C GLN A 20 9.76 7.53 17.29
N GLU A 21 10.23 8.74 17.61
CA GLU A 21 10.90 9.04 18.86
C GLU A 21 9.99 8.84 20.09
N GLU A 22 8.70 9.15 19.94
CA GLU A 22 7.71 8.95 20.99
C GLU A 22 7.55 7.46 21.35
N ILE A 23 7.47 6.59 20.33
CA ILE A 23 7.37 5.14 20.54
C ILE A 23 8.65 4.58 21.11
N VAL A 24 9.81 4.96 20.55
CA VAL A 24 11.13 4.53 21.06
C VAL A 24 11.28 4.90 22.53
N SER A 25 10.92 6.13 22.91
CA SER A 25 11.02 6.63 24.29
C SER A 25 10.07 5.88 25.23
N ALA A 26 8.83 5.59 24.79
CA ALA A 26 7.87 4.84 25.58
C ALA A 26 8.36 3.40 25.88
N LEU A 27 8.88 2.72 24.87
CA LEU A 27 9.42 1.36 25.02
C LEU A 27 10.66 1.34 25.93
N LEU A 28 11.56 2.30 25.81
CA LEU A 28 12.72 2.43 26.68
C LEU A 28 12.36 2.79 28.13
N ALA A 29 11.21 3.45 28.34
CA ALA A 29 10.65 3.71 29.66
C ALA A 29 9.90 2.49 30.25
N GLY A 30 9.87 1.34 29.56
CA GLY A 30 9.21 0.12 30.02
C GLY A 30 7.69 0.11 29.81
N ARG A 31 7.14 1.01 28.99
CA ARG A 31 5.71 1.07 28.65
C ARG A 31 5.42 0.26 27.40
N ASP A 32 4.26 -0.39 27.37
CA ASP A 32 3.75 -1.00 26.16
C ASP A 32 3.45 0.06 25.08
N ALA A 33 3.40 -0.35 23.82
CA ALA A 33 3.10 0.56 22.73
C ALA A 33 2.26 -0.08 21.63
N LEU A 34 1.36 0.71 21.04
CA LEU A 34 0.69 0.41 19.77
C LEU A 34 0.97 1.53 18.79
N ALA A 35 1.61 1.21 17.68
CA ALA A 35 1.89 2.17 16.62
C ALA A 35 1.19 1.80 15.32
N ILE A 36 0.26 2.65 14.88
CA ILE A 36 -0.41 2.57 13.58
C ILE A 36 0.27 3.61 12.68
N MET A 37 1.07 3.12 11.75
CA MET A 37 1.93 3.95 10.91
C MET A 37 1.87 3.45 9.47
N PRO A 38 1.74 4.31 8.46
CA PRO A 38 1.63 3.87 7.07
C PRO A 38 2.85 3.07 6.62
N THR A 39 2.67 2.31 5.54
CA THR A 39 3.78 1.59 4.91
C THR A 39 4.86 2.59 4.47
N GLY A 40 6.12 2.29 4.80
CA GLY A 40 7.25 3.20 4.50
C GLY A 40 7.53 4.27 5.57
N ALA A 41 6.72 4.39 6.63
CA ALA A 41 6.99 5.31 7.74
C ALA A 41 8.15 4.87 8.66
N GLY A 42 8.69 3.68 8.45
CA GLY A 42 9.83 3.15 9.23
C GLY A 42 9.42 2.51 10.55
N LYS A 43 8.30 1.78 10.59
CA LYS A 43 7.82 1.02 11.77
C LYS A 43 8.90 0.15 12.41
N SER A 44 9.71 -0.53 11.59
CA SER A 44 10.74 -1.43 12.09
C SER A 44 11.77 -0.74 12.98
N LEU A 45 12.14 0.50 12.68
CA LEU A 45 13.07 1.27 13.50
C LEU A 45 12.54 1.55 14.91
N CYS A 46 11.20 1.67 15.06
CA CYS A 46 10.57 1.95 16.35
C CYS A 46 10.78 0.83 17.38
N TYR A 47 11.00 -0.43 16.93
CA TYR A 47 11.33 -1.53 17.84
C TYR A 47 12.80 -1.99 17.72
N GLN A 48 13.44 -1.81 16.57
CA GLN A 48 14.84 -2.20 16.38
C GLN A 48 15.79 -1.33 17.20
N VAL A 49 15.56 -0.02 17.28
CA VAL A 49 16.38 0.88 18.09
C VAL A 49 16.25 0.55 19.59
N PRO A 50 15.06 0.40 20.20
CA PRO A 50 14.94 -0.04 21.58
C PRO A 50 15.56 -1.43 21.83
N ALA A 51 15.40 -2.38 20.91
CA ALA A 51 15.98 -3.72 21.03
C ALA A 51 17.51 -3.71 21.24
N LEU A 52 18.20 -2.74 20.64
CA LEU A 52 19.66 -2.57 20.79
C LEU A 52 20.06 -1.95 22.12
N LEU A 53 19.17 -1.20 22.74
CA LEU A 53 19.42 -0.46 23.99
C LEU A 53 18.91 -1.19 25.24
N LEU A 54 17.86 -2.01 25.08
CA LEU A 54 17.33 -2.84 26.16
C LEU A 54 18.28 -3.99 26.50
N PRO A 55 18.31 -4.45 27.76
CA PRO A 55 18.99 -5.68 28.12
C PRO A 55 18.31 -6.89 27.46
N GLY A 56 18.98 -8.03 27.42
CA GLY A 56 18.37 -9.29 26.95
C GLY A 56 17.99 -9.31 25.48
N LEU A 57 16.95 -10.10 25.20
CA LEU A 57 16.48 -10.46 23.84
C LEU A 57 15.16 -9.75 23.50
N THR A 58 15.02 -9.34 22.27
CA THR A 58 13.72 -8.92 21.69
C THR A 58 13.21 -10.00 20.74
N LEU A 59 12.00 -10.50 21.01
CA LEU A 59 11.28 -11.38 20.08
C LEU A 59 10.38 -10.54 19.18
N VAL A 60 10.45 -10.74 17.86
CA VAL A 60 9.58 -10.09 16.88
C VAL A 60 8.69 -11.15 16.22
N ILE A 61 7.41 -11.12 16.56
CA ILE A 61 6.42 -12.03 15.99
C ILE A 61 5.93 -11.43 14.67
N SER A 62 6.15 -12.14 13.56
CA SER A 62 5.80 -11.67 12.22
C SER A 62 5.17 -12.82 11.40
N PRO A 63 4.14 -12.53 10.56
CA PRO A 63 3.40 -13.57 9.87
C PRO A 63 4.08 -14.08 8.59
N LEU A 64 5.22 -13.51 8.20
CA LEU A 64 5.75 -13.66 6.86
C LEU A 64 7.22 -14.05 6.85
N ILE A 65 7.49 -15.21 6.29
CA ILE A 65 8.83 -15.78 6.15
C ILE A 65 9.77 -14.85 5.37
N SER A 66 9.32 -14.32 4.23
CA SER A 66 10.12 -13.43 3.39
C SER A 66 10.50 -12.14 4.10
N LEU A 67 9.54 -11.53 4.83
CA LEU A 67 9.80 -10.31 5.60
C LEU A 67 10.83 -10.55 6.70
N MET A 68 10.70 -11.65 7.46
CA MET A 68 11.68 -12.01 8.49
C MET A 68 13.08 -12.15 7.90
N GLN A 69 13.20 -12.85 6.76
CA GLN A 69 14.50 -13.07 6.09
C GLN A 69 15.12 -11.75 5.63
N ASP A 70 14.33 -10.85 5.04
CA ASP A 70 14.80 -9.55 4.56
C ASP A 70 15.20 -8.64 5.72
N GLN A 71 14.40 -8.59 6.80
CA GLN A 71 14.72 -7.83 8.02
C GLN A 71 16.01 -8.32 8.67
N VAL A 72 16.16 -9.64 8.87
CA VAL A 72 17.36 -10.24 9.46
C VAL A 72 18.57 -10.02 8.59
N LYS A 73 18.44 -10.16 7.25
CA LYS A 73 19.55 -9.87 6.32
C LYS A 73 20.00 -8.40 6.41
N GLY A 74 19.04 -7.47 6.48
CA GLY A 74 19.31 -6.04 6.63
C GLY A 74 20.01 -5.71 7.95
N LEU A 75 19.53 -6.28 9.07
CA LEU A 75 20.13 -6.10 10.39
C LEU A 75 21.57 -6.64 10.45
N ASN A 76 21.78 -7.85 9.95
CA ASN A 76 23.11 -8.46 9.92
C ASN A 76 24.08 -7.65 9.03
N ALA A 77 23.61 -7.11 7.91
CA ALA A 77 24.42 -6.22 7.07
C ALA A 77 24.76 -4.89 7.76
N ALA A 78 23.89 -4.41 8.67
CA ALA A 78 24.14 -3.25 9.53
C ALA A 78 25.05 -3.57 10.74
N GLY A 79 25.48 -4.82 10.90
CA GLY A 79 26.30 -5.30 12.02
C GLY A 79 25.50 -5.54 13.30
N ILE A 80 24.19 -5.79 13.18
CA ILE A 80 23.28 -6.16 14.27
C ILE A 80 23.01 -7.65 14.14
N HIS A 81 23.40 -8.43 15.13
CA HIS A 81 23.18 -9.88 15.10
C HIS A 81 21.71 -10.19 15.36
N ALA A 82 21.04 -10.73 14.32
CA ALA A 82 19.64 -11.15 14.37
C ALA A 82 19.46 -12.51 13.70
N ALA A 83 18.43 -13.25 14.12
CA ALA A 83 18.06 -14.54 13.56
C ALA A 83 16.54 -14.60 13.28
N PHE A 84 16.10 -15.61 12.53
CA PHE A 84 14.69 -15.93 12.36
C PHE A 84 14.41 -17.40 12.62
N ILE A 85 13.20 -17.71 13.08
CA ILE A 85 12.71 -19.06 13.37
C ILE A 85 11.35 -19.22 12.70
N ASN A 86 11.29 -20.00 11.62
CA ASN A 86 10.07 -20.25 10.86
C ASN A 86 10.10 -21.65 10.21
N SER A 87 9.11 -21.97 9.37
CA SER A 87 8.97 -23.28 8.74
C SER A 87 9.97 -23.56 7.60
N SER A 88 10.78 -22.57 7.20
CA SER A 88 11.81 -22.79 6.18
C SER A 88 13.10 -23.39 6.74
N LEU A 89 13.25 -23.45 8.06
CA LEU A 89 14.41 -24.02 8.75
C LEU A 89 14.18 -25.47 9.12
N THR A 90 15.26 -26.28 9.08
CA THR A 90 15.27 -27.62 9.63
C THR A 90 15.30 -27.59 11.17
N GLU A 91 14.86 -28.66 11.83
CA GLU A 91 14.88 -28.74 13.30
C GLU A 91 16.28 -28.54 13.88
N THR A 92 17.34 -29.04 13.21
CA THR A 92 18.72 -28.80 13.62
C THR A 92 19.12 -27.32 13.54
N GLN A 93 18.67 -26.62 12.49
CA GLN A 93 18.92 -25.19 12.35
C GLN A 93 18.19 -24.38 13.41
N ILE A 94 16.96 -24.78 13.73
CA ILE A 94 16.15 -24.15 14.80
C ILE A 94 16.85 -24.34 16.14
N ALA A 95 17.23 -25.57 16.50
CA ALA A 95 17.92 -25.85 17.76
C ALA A 95 19.20 -24.99 17.90
N ARG A 96 20.03 -24.96 16.87
CA ARG A 96 21.25 -24.12 16.87
C ARG A 96 20.95 -22.63 17.02
N ALA A 97 19.90 -22.12 16.36
CA ALA A 97 19.51 -20.71 16.48
C ALA A 97 19.05 -20.37 17.91
N LEU A 98 18.31 -21.30 18.55
CA LEU A 98 17.86 -21.16 19.93
C LEU A 98 19.02 -21.22 20.93
N ASP A 99 19.99 -22.11 20.73
CA ASP A 99 21.20 -22.19 21.57
C ASP A 99 21.99 -20.88 21.53
N LEU A 100 22.24 -20.35 20.32
CA LEU A 100 22.93 -19.07 20.15
C LEU A 100 22.12 -17.87 20.72
N ALA A 101 20.80 -17.96 20.68
CA ALA A 101 19.94 -16.95 21.30
C ALA A 101 20.03 -17.01 22.84
N ALA A 102 20.06 -18.22 23.42
CA ALA A 102 20.25 -18.43 24.86
C ALA A 102 21.63 -17.95 25.34
N GLU A 103 22.66 -18.07 24.52
CA GLU A 103 24.01 -17.54 24.78
C GLU A 103 24.09 -16.01 24.65
N GLY A 104 23.01 -15.32 24.24
CA GLY A 104 23.00 -13.87 24.05
C GLY A 104 23.66 -13.40 22.76
N SER A 105 23.88 -14.29 21.79
CA SER A 105 24.49 -13.95 20.51
C SER A 105 23.62 -13.06 19.63
N TYR A 106 22.30 -13.01 19.88
CA TYR A 106 21.35 -12.23 19.12
C TYR A 106 20.67 -11.15 19.97
N LYS A 107 20.44 -9.98 19.39
CA LYS A 107 19.61 -8.92 19.98
C LYS A 107 18.15 -9.01 19.57
N LEU A 108 17.89 -9.51 18.35
CA LEU A 108 16.53 -9.71 17.84
C LEU A 108 16.40 -11.13 17.26
N VAL A 109 15.30 -11.78 17.60
CA VAL A 109 14.87 -13.04 16.98
C VAL A 109 13.47 -12.87 16.42
N TYR A 110 13.34 -13.00 15.10
CA TYR A 110 12.06 -13.01 14.42
C TYR A 110 11.46 -14.41 14.48
N VAL A 111 10.20 -14.53 14.85
CA VAL A 111 9.53 -15.83 15.02
C VAL A 111 8.16 -15.85 14.34
N ALA A 112 7.87 -16.94 13.64
CA ALA A 112 6.53 -17.17 13.10
C ALA A 112 5.55 -17.53 14.23
N PRO A 113 4.32 -16.99 14.24
CA PRO A 113 3.36 -17.19 15.33
C PRO A 113 3.07 -18.68 15.62
N GLU A 114 3.10 -19.54 14.61
CA GLU A 114 2.90 -21.00 14.75
C GLU A 114 4.01 -21.68 15.56
N ARG A 115 5.17 -21.07 15.67
CA ARG A 115 6.31 -21.61 16.44
C ARG A 115 6.19 -21.35 17.94
N LEU A 116 5.36 -20.39 18.35
CA LEU A 116 5.16 -20.06 19.77
C LEU A 116 4.59 -21.23 20.60
N GLU A 117 3.88 -22.16 19.97
CA GLU A 117 3.33 -23.35 20.62
C GLU A 117 4.31 -24.53 20.65
N SER A 118 5.43 -24.45 19.93
CA SER A 118 6.43 -25.52 19.91
C SER A 118 7.03 -25.75 21.31
N PRO A 119 7.04 -26.99 21.83
CA PRO A 119 7.62 -27.30 23.15
C PRO A 119 9.09 -26.86 23.26
N VAL A 120 9.87 -27.01 22.18
CA VAL A 120 11.28 -26.60 22.14
C VAL A 120 11.41 -25.09 22.27
N PHE A 121 10.55 -24.33 21.56
CA PHE A 121 10.56 -22.87 21.65
C PHE A 121 10.09 -22.37 23.01
N ARG A 122 9.05 -22.97 23.58
CA ARG A 122 8.56 -22.64 24.94
C ARG A 122 9.60 -22.91 26.03
N SER A 123 10.31 -24.04 25.92
CA SER A 123 11.42 -24.37 26.84
C SER A 123 12.56 -23.36 26.77
N PHE A 124 12.95 -22.95 25.57
CA PHE A 124 13.91 -21.87 25.36
C PHE A 124 13.41 -20.55 25.98
N ALA A 125 12.20 -20.14 25.67
CA ALA A 125 11.64 -18.86 26.12
C ALA A 125 11.50 -18.77 27.65
N ALA A 126 11.23 -19.90 28.33
CA ALA A 126 11.19 -19.98 29.79
C ALA A 126 12.55 -19.72 30.46
N GLY A 127 13.66 -19.98 29.76
CA GLY A 127 15.02 -19.73 30.28
C GLY A 127 15.69 -18.46 29.75
N ALA A 128 15.14 -17.83 28.71
CA ALA A 128 15.73 -16.65 28.08
C ALA A 128 15.32 -15.35 28.77
N ASP A 129 16.24 -14.39 28.83
CA ASP A 129 15.95 -13.01 29.31
C ASP A 129 15.29 -12.22 28.17
N ILE A 130 13.96 -12.31 28.05
CA ILE A 130 13.18 -11.63 27.02
C ILE A 130 12.72 -10.28 27.58
N SER A 131 13.32 -9.20 27.07
CA SER A 131 13.00 -7.83 27.50
C SER A 131 11.78 -7.27 26.77
N MET A 132 11.59 -7.63 25.50
CA MET A 132 10.50 -7.09 24.69
C MET A 132 9.94 -8.15 23.73
N VAL A 133 8.62 -8.17 23.58
CA VAL A 133 7.90 -8.89 22.52
C VAL A 133 7.23 -7.87 21.60
N THR A 134 7.58 -7.91 20.32
CA THR A 134 7.03 -7.05 19.28
C THR A 134 6.10 -7.87 18.39
N VAL A 135 4.89 -7.39 18.19
CA VAL A 135 3.91 -7.98 17.27
C VAL A 135 3.86 -7.13 16.00
N ASP A 136 4.48 -7.65 14.94
CA ASP A 136 4.42 -7.01 13.63
C ASP A 136 3.15 -7.45 12.89
N GLU A 137 2.62 -6.57 12.01
CA GLU A 137 1.31 -6.73 11.35
C GLU A 137 0.20 -7.10 12.35
N ALA A 138 0.14 -6.36 13.47
CA ALA A 138 -0.74 -6.65 14.60
C ALA A 138 -2.24 -6.69 14.23
N HIS A 139 -2.64 -6.13 13.08
CA HIS A 139 -4.01 -6.25 12.57
C HIS A 139 -4.43 -7.71 12.33
N CYS A 140 -3.46 -8.63 12.19
CA CYS A 140 -3.73 -10.07 12.04
C CYS A 140 -4.34 -10.71 13.30
N ILE A 141 -4.27 -10.06 14.46
CA ILE A 141 -4.88 -10.55 15.71
C ILE A 141 -6.39 -10.33 15.73
N SER A 142 -6.86 -9.33 15.00
CA SER A 142 -8.25 -8.88 15.05
C SER A 142 -9.12 -9.61 14.04
N GLN A 143 -10.23 -10.18 14.50
CA GLN A 143 -11.28 -10.69 13.61
C GLN A 143 -11.93 -9.59 12.76
N TRP A 144 -11.80 -8.34 13.18
CA TRP A 144 -12.21 -7.16 12.42
C TRP A 144 -11.14 -6.73 11.39
N GLY A 145 -9.95 -7.33 11.42
CA GLY A 145 -8.87 -7.10 10.47
C GLY A 145 -9.10 -7.78 9.13
N GLN A 146 -8.42 -7.31 8.10
CA GLN A 146 -8.52 -7.84 6.72
C GLN A 146 -7.80 -9.19 6.53
N ASP A 147 -6.81 -9.51 7.37
CA ASP A 147 -5.96 -10.71 7.31
C ASP A 147 -5.90 -11.36 8.70
N PHE A 148 -7.09 -11.69 9.23
CA PHE A 148 -7.18 -12.39 10.52
C PHE A 148 -6.46 -13.74 10.45
N ARG A 149 -5.63 -14.01 11.47
CA ARG A 149 -4.88 -15.26 11.60
C ARG A 149 -5.08 -15.87 12.97
N PRO A 150 -5.73 -17.04 13.08
CA PRO A 150 -5.96 -17.69 14.37
C PRO A 150 -4.69 -17.91 15.21
N SER A 151 -3.54 -18.14 14.56
CA SER A 151 -2.25 -18.29 15.25
C SER A 151 -1.82 -17.05 16.04
N TYR A 152 -2.32 -15.84 15.67
CA TYR A 152 -2.05 -14.62 16.41
C TYR A 152 -2.76 -14.55 17.76
N LEU A 153 -3.89 -15.23 17.94
CA LEU A 153 -4.57 -15.30 19.23
C LEU A 153 -3.73 -16.02 20.30
N LYS A 154 -2.79 -16.88 19.87
CA LYS A 154 -1.87 -17.59 20.76
C LYS A 154 -0.73 -16.74 21.32
N ILE A 155 -0.57 -15.52 20.82
CA ILE A 155 0.51 -14.61 21.26
C ILE A 155 0.33 -14.24 22.74
N LEU A 156 -0.89 -13.96 23.18
CA LEU A 156 -1.17 -13.64 24.58
C LEU A 156 -0.86 -14.81 25.49
N ASP A 157 -1.31 -16.04 25.15
CA ASP A 157 -1.02 -17.24 25.91
C ASP A 157 0.50 -17.47 26.04
N PHE A 158 1.24 -17.18 24.99
CA PHE A 158 2.70 -17.23 25.02
C PHE A 158 3.29 -16.20 25.97
N ILE A 159 2.86 -14.93 25.89
CA ILE A 159 3.35 -13.86 26.77
C ILE A 159 3.05 -14.19 28.25
N ASP A 160 1.84 -14.66 28.54
CA ASP A 160 1.41 -15.04 29.89
C ASP A 160 2.19 -16.27 30.42
N SER A 161 2.75 -17.11 29.56
CA SER A 161 3.58 -18.27 29.93
C SER A 161 5.03 -17.91 30.30
N LEU A 162 5.49 -16.68 30.03
CA LEU A 162 6.84 -16.26 30.34
C LEU A 162 7.03 -16.01 31.84
N PRO A 163 8.21 -16.32 32.41
CA PRO A 163 8.49 -16.11 33.83
C PRO A 163 8.35 -14.66 34.29
N ARG A 164 8.59 -13.73 33.40
CA ARG A 164 8.45 -12.30 33.57
C ARG A 164 7.79 -11.70 32.34
N ARG A 165 6.74 -10.90 32.54
CA ARG A 165 6.09 -10.20 31.44
C ARG A 165 7.08 -9.21 30.78
N PRO A 166 7.36 -9.36 29.48
CA PRO A 166 8.18 -8.40 28.74
C PRO A 166 7.39 -7.12 28.42
N ILE A 167 8.07 -6.11 27.93
CA ILE A 167 7.42 -4.98 27.26
C ILE A 167 6.76 -5.51 25.97
N VAL A 168 5.49 -5.16 25.75
CA VAL A 168 4.75 -5.57 24.56
C VAL A 168 4.56 -4.39 23.62
N SER A 169 4.98 -4.56 22.36
CA SER A 169 4.78 -3.55 21.33
C SER A 169 4.07 -4.15 20.12
N ALA A 170 3.12 -3.42 19.55
CA ALA A 170 2.32 -3.83 18.43
C ALA A 170 2.42 -2.80 17.30
N PHE A 171 2.63 -3.27 16.07
CA PHE A 171 2.81 -2.42 14.89
C PHE A 171 1.92 -2.88 13.75
N THR A 172 1.26 -1.93 13.09
CA THR A 172 0.51 -2.19 11.87
C THR A 172 0.50 -0.98 10.95
N ALA A 173 0.26 -1.21 9.64
CA ALA A 173 0.09 -0.13 8.68
C ALA A 173 -1.37 0.29 8.50
N THR A 174 -2.30 -0.62 8.78
CA THR A 174 -3.73 -0.46 8.51
C THR A 174 -4.52 -0.93 9.72
N ALA A 175 -5.23 -0.02 10.36
CA ALA A 175 -6.18 -0.35 11.41
C ALA A 175 -7.27 0.71 11.44
N THR A 176 -8.53 0.27 11.35
CA THR A 176 -9.67 1.11 11.71
C THR A 176 -9.72 1.29 13.22
N ARG A 177 -10.64 2.11 13.70
CA ARG A 177 -10.81 2.33 15.14
C ARG A 177 -11.13 1.02 15.88
N GLU A 178 -11.99 0.20 15.31
CA GLU A 178 -12.40 -1.08 15.87
C GLU A 178 -11.20 -2.04 15.97
N VAL A 179 -10.40 -2.15 14.90
CA VAL A 179 -9.18 -2.98 14.88
C VAL A 179 -8.17 -2.50 15.91
N LYS A 180 -7.99 -1.18 16.05
CA LYS A 180 -7.09 -0.59 17.05
C LYS A 180 -7.50 -0.98 18.47
N ASP A 181 -8.78 -0.81 18.80
CA ASP A 181 -9.29 -1.08 20.14
C ASP A 181 -9.23 -2.59 20.44
N ASP A 182 -9.49 -3.45 19.45
CA ASP A 182 -9.37 -4.90 19.55
C ASP A 182 -7.91 -5.36 19.78
N ILE A 183 -6.92 -4.79 19.09
CA ILE A 183 -5.50 -5.09 19.33
C ILE A 183 -5.11 -4.80 20.78
N VAL A 184 -5.52 -3.64 21.33
CA VAL A 184 -5.21 -3.26 22.71
C VAL A 184 -5.82 -4.25 23.70
N CYS A 185 -7.08 -4.64 23.48
CA CYS A 185 -7.79 -5.59 24.36
C CYS A 185 -7.21 -7.00 24.26
N THR A 186 -7.02 -7.52 23.06
CA THR A 186 -6.59 -8.90 22.83
C THR A 186 -5.16 -9.15 23.28
N LEU A 187 -4.24 -8.21 23.09
CA LEU A 187 -2.87 -8.29 23.61
C LEU A 187 -2.75 -7.87 25.08
N ARG A 188 -3.84 -7.43 25.71
CA ARG A 188 -3.84 -6.88 27.09
C ARG A 188 -2.68 -5.91 27.32
N LEU A 189 -2.55 -4.90 26.44
CA LEU A 189 -1.48 -3.93 26.57
C LEU A 189 -1.66 -3.08 27.85
N HIS A 190 -0.61 -2.96 28.64
CA HIS A 190 -0.62 -2.23 29.92
C HIS A 190 -0.26 -0.77 29.71
N ASP A 191 -1.19 0.15 30.00
CA ASP A 191 -1.02 1.62 29.82
C ASP A 191 -0.23 1.97 28.54
N PRO A 192 -0.69 1.50 27.36
CA PRO A 192 0.12 1.59 26.16
C PRO A 192 0.25 3.03 25.67
N LYS A 193 1.44 3.38 25.16
CA LYS A 193 1.55 4.53 24.26
C LYS A 193 0.89 4.16 22.94
N VAL A 194 -0.28 4.71 22.66
CA VAL A 194 -0.96 4.56 21.36
C VAL A 194 -0.59 5.73 20.47
N LEU A 195 -0.05 5.44 19.29
CA LEU A 195 0.32 6.41 18.27
C LEU A 195 -0.31 6.08 16.94
N VAL A 196 -0.98 7.05 16.33
CA VAL A 196 -1.45 7.01 14.95
C VAL A 196 -0.81 8.19 14.23
N THR A 197 0.10 7.92 13.29
CA THR A 197 0.84 8.99 12.60
C THR A 197 0.12 9.56 11.38
N GLY A 198 -1.10 9.11 11.14
CA GLY A 198 -1.87 9.46 9.95
C GLY A 198 -1.64 8.52 8.78
N PHE A 199 -2.59 8.56 7.83
CA PHE A 199 -2.60 7.71 6.63
C PHE A 199 -2.26 8.49 5.36
N ASP A 200 -2.03 9.79 5.45
CA ASP A 200 -1.72 10.58 4.26
C ASP A 200 -0.32 10.26 3.70
N ARG A 201 -0.30 10.05 2.40
CA ARG A 201 0.90 9.82 1.60
C ARG A 201 0.92 10.84 0.45
N PRO A 202 1.35 12.10 0.71
CA PRO A 202 1.23 13.19 -0.25
C PRO A 202 2.03 12.96 -1.55
N ASN A 203 3.02 12.09 -1.53
CA ASN A 203 3.81 11.72 -2.70
C ASN A 203 3.13 10.70 -3.63
N LEU A 204 2.01 10.08 -3.22
CA LEU A 204 1.26 9.16 -4.07
C LEU A 204 0.18 9.89 -4.85
N TYR A 205 0.09 9.63 -6.13
CA TYR A 205 -0.99 10.08 -6.99
C TYR A 205 -1.99 8.95 -7.19
N PHE A 206 -3.20 9.08 -6.68
CA PHE A 206 -4.26 8.09 -6.81
C PHE A 206 -5.12 8.37 -8.04
N GLN A 207 -5.37 7.35 -8.85
CA GLN A 207 -6.21 7.42 -10.04
C GLN A 207 -7.08 6.16 -10.15
N VAL A 208 -8.35 6.35 -10.50
CA VAL A 208 -9.25 5.27 -10.91
C VAL A 208 -9.56 5.45 -12.39
N GLU A 209 -9.24 4.43 -13.18
CA GLU A 209 -9.51 4.42 -14.62
C GLU A 209 -10.60 3.39 -14.93
N ARG A 210 -11.73 3.86 -15.44
CA ARG A 210 -12.87 3.00 -15.78
C ARG A 210 -12.74 2.53 -17.23
N THR A 211 -12.19 1.34 -17.42
CA THR A 211 -11.93 0.80 -18.75
C THR A 211 -12.22 -0.69 -18.85
N ARG A 212 -12.68 -1.12 -20.03
CA ARG A 212 -12.74 -2.53 -20.40
C ARG A 212 -11.49 -2.98 -21.17
N ARG A 213 -10.71 -2.04 -21.70
CA ARG A 213 -9.47 -2.28 -22.45
C ARG A 213 -8.26 -2.19 -21.51
N LYS A 214 -8.23 -3.07 -20.51
CA LYS A 214 -7.19 -3.03 -19.47
C LYS A 214 -5.81 -3.38 -20.03
N ASP A 215 -5.74 -4.34 -20.94
CA ASP A 215 -4.48 -4.76 -21.59
C ASP A 215 -3.86 -3.57 -22.36
N ASP A 216 -4.66 -2.90 -23.19
CA ASP A 216 -4.21 -1.73 -23.96
C ASP A 216 -3.72 -0.59 -23.04
N PHE A 217 -4.46 -0.35 -21.96
CA PHE A 217 -4.08 0.67 -20.99
C PHE A 217 -2.71 0.36 -20.36
N VAL A 218 -2.48 -0.88 -19.90
CA VAL A 218 -1.21 -1.28 -19.26
C VAL A 218 -0.05 -1.15 -20.24
N ILE A 219 -0.22 -1.60 -21.50
CA ILE A 219 0.81 -1.48 -22.53
C ILE A 219 1.16 -0.02 -22.78
N GLN A 220 0.15 0.84 -22.94
CA GLN A 220 0.38 2.27 -23.18
C GLN A 220 1.03 2.93 -21.96
N TYR A 221 0.56 2.60 -20.75
CA TYR A 221 1.13 3.12 -19.52
C TYR A 221 2.63 2.81 -19.40
N LEU A 222 3.03 1.56 -19.67
CA LEU A 222 4.45 1.16 -19.61
C LEU A 222 5.30 1.82 -20.70
N ARG A 223 4.74 2.11 -21.88
CA ARG A 223 5.41 2.89 -22.92
C ARG A 223 5.67 4.34 -22.51
N ASP A 224 4.72 4.92 -21.77
CA ASP A 224 4.82 6.30 -21.29
C ASP A 224 5.76 6.44 -20.07
N HIS A 225 6.12 5.30 -19.41
CA HIS A 225 6.95 5.23 -18.22
C HIS A 225 8.13 4.24 -18.40
N PRO A 226 9.02 4.47 -19.39
CA PRO A 226 10.08 3.53 -19.73
C PRO A 226 11.10 3.40 -18.60
N GLY A 227 11.43 2.15 -18.23
CA GLY A 227 12.45 1.84 -17.21
C GLY A 227 12.05 2.11 -15.77
N GLU A 228 10.84 2.58 -15.50
CA GLU A 228 10.33 2.71 -14.14
C GLU A 228 10.04 1.35 -13.52
N SER A 229 10.35 1.20 -12.22
CA SER A 229 10.03 0.00 -11.48
C SER A 229 8.59 0.04 -10.98
N GLY A 230 7.83 -1.04 -11.19
CA GLY A 230 6.43 -1.08 -10.81
C GLY A 230 5.85 -2.45 -10.56
N ILE A 231 4.71 -2.46 -9.85
CA ILE A 231 3.96 -3.68 -9.50
C ILE A 231 2.58 -3.61 -10.17
N ILE A 232 2.16 -4.70 -10.80
CA ILE A 232 0.83 -4.84 -11.39
C ILE A 232 0.08 -5.95 -10.67
N TYR A 233 -0.96 -5.59 -9.92
CA TYR A 233 -1.77 -6.53 -9.15
C TYR A 233 -2.95 -7.05 -9.95
N CYS A 234 -3.10 -8.39 -9.99
CA CYS A 234 -4.21 -9.10 -10.61
C CYS A 234 -4.96 -9.95 -9.58
N ALA A 235 -6.28 -10.07 -9.73
CA ALA A 235 -7.11 -10.85 -8.80
C ALA A 235 -6.89 -12.36 -8.91
N THR A 236 -6.44 -12.88 -10.06
CA THR A 236 -6.31 -14.32 -10.31
C THR A 236 -4.94 -14.69 -10.88
N ARG A 237 -4.49 -15.93 -10.59
CA ARG A 237 -3.25 -16.49 -11.15
C ARG A 237 -3.27 -16.47 -12.68
N LYS A 238 -4.42 -16.83 -13.27
CA LYS A 238 -4.61 -16.84 -14.75
C LYS A 238 -4.40 -15.45 -15.36
N ASN A 239 -4.87 -14.38 -14.71
CA ASN A 239 -4.65 -13.01 -15.19
C ASN A 239 -3.18 -12.62 -15.08
N VAL A 240 -2.48 -13.07 -14.01
CA VAL A 240 -1.03 -12.84 -13.85
C VAL A 240 -0.26 -13.47 -14.99
N ASP A 241 -0.51 -14.76 -15.28
CA ASP A 241 0.17 -15.49 -16.36
C ASP A 241 -0.07 -14.82 -17.70
N LYS A 242 -1.35 -14.60 -18.06
CA LYS A 242 -1.75 -13.98 -19.32
C LYS A 242 -1.12 -12.59 -19.52
N LEU A 243 -1.18 -11.73 -18.51
CA LEU A 243 -0.68 -10.37 -18.62
C LEU A 243 0.85 -10.35 -18.72
N GLN A 244 1.55 -11.20 -17.95
CA GLN A 244 3.01 -11.28 -18.02
C GLN A 244 3.49 -11.78 -19.40
N GLU A 245 2.82 -12.80 -19.98
CA GLU A 245 3.10 -13.28 -21.33
C GLU A 245 2.90 -12.17 -22.36
N LEU A 246 1.76 -11.47 -22.30
CA LEU A 246 1.46 -10.32 -23.16
C LEU A 246 2.54 -9.24 -23.06
N LEU A 247 2.95 -8.85 -21.86
CA LEU A 247 3.99 -7.83 -21.68
C LEU A 247 5.33 -8.26 -22.27
N THR A 248 5.68 -9.55 -22.16
CA THR A 248 6.90 -10.10 -22.76
C THR A 248 6.83 -10.08 -24.29
N GLU A 249 5.68 -10.40 -24.90
CA GLU A 249 5.46 -10.32 -26.34
C GLU A 249 5.62 -8.88 -26.87
N TYR A 250 5.22 -7.88 -26.08
CA TYR A 250 5.42 -6.47 -26.40
C TYR A 250 6.84 -5.94 -26.06
N GLY A 251 7.76 -6.81 -25.61
CA GLY A 251 9.16 -6.47 -25.35
C GLY A 251 9.44 -5.85 -24.00
N PHE A 252 8.50 -5.87 -23.05
CA PHE A 252 8.73 -5.39 -21.70
C PHE A 252 9.43 -6.45 -20.86
N ALA A 253 10.46 -6.05 -20.08
CA ALA A 253 11.12 -6.90 -19.11
C ALA A 253 10.21 -7.03 -17.87
N ALA A 254 9.32 -8.03 -17.87
CA ALA A 254 8.35 -8.28 -16.82
C ALA A 254 8.46 -9.70 -16.27
N THR A 255 8.43 -9.83 -14.94
CA THR A 255 8.35 -11.11 -14.24
C THR A 255 6.99 -11.31 -13.57
N LYS A 256 6.73 -12.48 -12.97
CA LYS A 256 5.43 -12.81 -12.36
C LYS A 256 5.56 -13.43 -10.98
N TYR A 257 4.52 -13.26 -10.16
CA TYR A 257 4.47 -13.87 -8.83
C TYR A 257 3.06 -14.25 -8.39
N HIS A 258 2.85 -15.52 -8.07
CA HIS A 258 1.62 -16.01 -7.45
C HIS A 258 1.86 -17.34 -6.72
N ALA A 259 0.96 -17.73 -5.82
CA ALA A 259 1.10 -18.93 -4.99
C ALA A 259 1.16 -20.26 -5.75
N GLY A 260 0.74 -20.28 -7.03
CA GLY A 260 0.82 -21.48 -7.88
C GLY A 260 2.20 -21.76 -8.46
N LEU A 261 3.16 -20.85 -8.33
CA LEU A 261 4.55 -21.06 -8.77
C LEU A 261 5.31 -21.92 -7.74
N SER A 262 6.31 -22.67 -8.20
CA SER A 262 7.24 -23.35 -7.30
C SER A 262 7.99 -22.37 -6.39
N ALA A 263 8.46 -22.83 -5.24
CA ALA A 263 9.21 -21.99 -4.31
C ALA A 263 10.47 -21.39 -4.95
N GLU A 264 11.13 -22.17 -5.82
CA GLU A 264 12.30 -21.71 -6.56
C GLU A 264 11.94 -20.61 -7.57
N ALA A 265 10.89 -20.81 -8.37
CA ALA A 265 10.42 -19.82 -9.33
C ALA A 265 9.97 -18.53 -8.62
N ARG A 266 9.26 -18.64 -7.49
CA ARG A 266 8.87 -17.46 -6.70
C ARG A 266 10.10 -16.68 -6.23
N ARG A 267 11.09 -17.37 -5.68
CA ARG A 267 12.35 -16.75 -5.21
C ARG A 267 13.10 -16.08 -6.36
N LYS A 268 13.25 -16.78 -7.50
CA LYS A 268 13.90 -16.23 -8.68
C LYS A 268 13.20 -14.97 -9.17
N ASN A 269 11.90 -15.03 -9.41
CA ASN A 269 11.11 -13.93 -9.95
C ASN A 269 11.07 -12.71 -8.99
N GLN A 270 11.01 -12.96 -7.69
CA GLN A 270 11.13 -11.92 -6.68
C GLN A 270 12.52 -11.27 -6.72
N ASN A 271 13.59 -12.04 -6.84
CA ASN A 271 14.94 -11.52 -6.97
C ASN A 271 15.09 -10.70 -8.25
N ASP A 272 14.59 -11.20 -9.39
CA ASP A 272 14.65 -10.48 -10.67
C ASP A 272 14.01 -9.07 -10.54
N PHE A 273 12.92 -8.95 -9.79
CA PHE A 273 12.29 -7.66 -9.50
C PHE A 273 13.08 -6.83 -8.48
N ILE A 274 13.54 -7.42 -7.38
CA ILE A 274 14.29 -6.72 -6.32
C ILE A 274 15.62 -6.19 -6.85
N TYR A 275 16.29 -6.95 -7.71
CA TYR A 275 17.60 -6.58 -8.27
C TYR A 275 17.50 -5.78 -9.58
N ASP A 276 16.32 -5.28 -9.94
CA ASP A 276 16.04 -4.48 -11.17
C ASP A 276 16.36 -5.22 -12.49
N THR A 277 16.52 -6.54 -12.49
CA THR A 277 16.68 -7.36 -13.70
C THR A 277 15.36 -7.36 -14.50
N ALA A 278 14.22 -7.39 -13.82
CA ALA A 278 12.90 -7.16 -14.37
C ALA A 278 12.24 -6.00 -13.60
N PRO A 279 12.17 -4.79 -14.16
CA PRO A 279 11.63 -3.62 -13.47
C PRO A 279 10.13 -3.74 -13.19
N VAL A 280 9.41 -4.58 -13.92
CA VAL A 280 7.96 -4.78 -13.73
C VAL A 280 7.68 -6.19 -13.21
N ILE A 281 6.82 -6.28 -12.20
CA ILE A 281 6.30 -7.56 -11.71
C ILE A 281 4.78 -7.59 -11.78
N VAL A 282 4.23 -8.64 -12.37
CA VAL A 282 2.79 -8.93 -12.41
C VAL A 282 2.48 -9.96 -11.33
N ALA A 283 1.58 -9.67 -10.40
CA ALA A 283 1.39 -10.51 -9.25
C ALA A 283 -0.06 -10.58 -8.74
N THR A 284 -0.35 -11.62 -7.95
CA THR A 284 -1.52 -11.61 -7.06
C THR A 284 -1.16 -10.95 -5.73
N ASN A 285 -2.14 -10.75 -4.84
CA ASN A 285 -1.94 -10.27 -3.46
C ASN A 285 -0.92 -11.12 -2.65
N ALA A 286 -0.63 -12.36 -3.08
CA ALA A 286 0.44 -13.18 -2.51
C ALA A 286 1.84 -12.54 -2.63
N PHE A 287 2.02 -11.61 -3.60
CA PHE A 287 3.22 -10.78 -3.71
C PHE A 287 2.98 -9.47 -2.99
N GLY A 288 3.39 -9.41 -1.78
CA GLY A 288 3.09 -8.15 -1.16
C GLY A 288 3.64 -8.00 0.24
N MET A 289 3.17 -8.75 1.16
CA MET A 289 3.66 -8.64 2.53
C MET A 289 5.15 -9.05 2.56
N GLY A 290 6.01 -8.13 3.02
CA GLY A 290 7.46 -8.38 3.14
C GLY A 290 8.37 -7.80 2.06
N ILE A 291 7.85 -7.13 1.03
CA ILE A 291 8.70 -6.51 0.02
C ILE A 291 9.01 -5.08 0.43
N ASP A 292 10.29 -4.79 0.63
CA ASP A 292 10.79 -3.47 1.02
C ASP A 292 11.63 -2.82 -0.08
N LYS A 293 11.14 -2.88 -1.33
CA LYS A 293 11.75 -2.17 -2.47
C LYS A 293 11.30 -0.70 -2.42
N SER A 294 12.24 0.20 -2.15
CA SER A 294 11.93 1.61 -1.92
C SER A 294 11.63 2.41 -3.19
N ASN A 295 12.18 1.98 -4.33
CA ASN A 295 12.11 2.71 -5.61
C ASN A 295 11.00 2.25 -6.56
N VAL A 296 9.88 1.75 -6.04
CA VAL A 296 8.70 1.44 -6.85
C VAL A 296 8.01 2.74 -7.25
N ARG A 297 7.95 3.02 -8.56
CA ARG A 297 7.39 4.27 -9.10
C ARG A 297 5.91 4.19 -9.38
N PHE A 298 5.38 2.99 -9.63
CA PHE A 298 3.95 2.82 -9.82
C PHE A 298 3.43 1.49 -9.23
N VAL A 299 2.19 1.53 -8.81
CA VAL A 299 1.38 0.34 -8.52
C VAL A 299 0.13 0.42 -9.39
N LEU A 300 -0.04 -0.57 -10.27
CA LEU A 300 -1.23 -0.73 -11.09
C LEU A 300 -2.09 -1.85 -10.52
N HIS A 301 -3.35 -1.57 -10.25
CA HIS A 301 -4.34 -2.60 -9.95
C HIS A 301 -5.09 -2.94 -11.26
N TYR A 302 -4.71 -4.05 -11.89
CA TYR A 302 -5.40 -4.56 -13.09
C TYR A 302 -6.84 -4.99 -12.79
N ASN A 303 -7.09 -5.47 -11.57
CA ASN A 303 -8.42 -5.73 -11.05
C ASN A 303 -8.62 -4.95 -9.74
N MET A 304 -9.89 -4.61 -9.44
CA MET A 304 -10.27 -4.00 -8.17
C MET A 304 -9.90 -4.92 -6.99
N PRO A 305 -9.20 -4.43 -5.95
CA PRO A 305 -8.97 -5.16 -4.71
C PRO A 305 -10.26 -5.50 -3.96
N GLN A 306 -10.20 -6.42 -3.01
CA GLN A 306 -11.38 -6.84 -2.25
C GLN A 306 -11.81 -5.84 -1.17
N SER A 307 -10.88 -5.00 -0.70
CA SER A 307 -11.15 -4.01 0.35
C SER A 307 -10.26 -2.77 0.22
N MET A 308 -10.63 -1.70 0.94
CA MET A 308 -9.84 -0.47 1.02
C MET A 308 -8.50 -0.69 1.71
N GLU A 309 -8.44 -1.56 2.69
CA GLU A 309 -7.20 -1.90 3.40
C GLU A 309 -6.22 -2.62 2.48
N ASN A 310 -6.70 -3.63 1.70
CA ASN A 310 -5.86 -4.29 0.70
C ASN A 310 -5.33 -3.28 -0.32
N TYR A 311 -6.23 -2.42 -0.85
CA TYR A 311 -5.85 -1.38 -1.78
C TYR A 311 -4.78 -0.45 -1.21
N TYR A 312 -5.00 0.08 0.00
CA TYR A 312 -4.06 1.01 0.65
C TYR A 312 -2.70 0.35 0.94
N GLN A 313 -2.70 -0.89 1.41
CA GLN A 313 -1.48 -1.65 1.70
C GLN A 313 -0.68 -1.96 0.43
N GLU A 314 -1.35 -2.32 -0.67
CA GLU A 314 -0.75 -2.61 -1.96
C GLU A 314 -0.27 -1.32 -2.66
N ALA A 315 -1.09 -0.28 -2.72
CA ALA A 315 -0.75 1.04 -3.26
C ALA A 315 0.40 1.69 -2.47
N GLY A 316 0.43 1.50 -1.14
CA GLY A 316 1.45 2.02 -0.25
C GLY A 316 2.87 1.46 -0.48
N ARG A 317 3.02 0.48 -1.38
CA ARG A 317 4.34 -0.01 -1.82
C ARG A 317 5.03 0.96 -2.76
N ALA A 318 4.28 1.79 -3.45
CA ALA A 318 4.83 2.86 -4.27
C ALA A 318 5.47 3.96 -3.41
N GLY A 319 6.55 4.53 -3.89
CA GLY A 319 7.17 5.74 -3.35
C GLY A 319 7.58 5.68 -1.87
N ARG A 320 8.10 4.56 -1.37
CA ARG A 320 8.59 4.45 0.01
C ARG A 320 9.79 5.35 0.30
N ASP A 321 10.52 5.74 -0.71
CA ASP A 321 11.61 6.72 -0.68
C ASP A 321 11.12 8.18 -0.62
N GLY A 322 9.80 8.41 -0.63
CA GLY A 322 9.17 9.73 -0.60
C GLY A 322 9.12 10.41 -1.97
N LEU A 323 9.58 9.77 -3.04
CA LEU A 323 9.49 10.33 -4.39
C LEU A 323 8.07 10.19 -4.95
N PRO A 324 7.64 11.10 -5.85
CA PRO A 324 6.35 11.02 -6.52
C PRO A 324 6.15 9.67 -7.18
N SER A 325 4.99 9.05 -6.96
CA SER A 325 4.67 7.72 -7.46
C SER A 325 3.19 7.61 -7.78
N GLN A 326 2.83 6.73 -8.69
CA GLN A 326 1.47 6.60 -9.19
C GLN A 326 0.79 5.32 -8.67
N CYS A 327 -0.47 5.45 -8.26
CA CYS A 327 -1.33 4.35 -7.85
C CYS A 327 -2.58 4.37 -8.75
N VAL A 328 -2.59 3.52 -9.77
CA VAL A 328 -3.65 3.50 -10.78
C VAL A 328 -4.48 2.22 -10.62
N LEU A 329 -5.79 2.38 -10.49
CA LEU A 329 -6.72 1.27 -10.38
C LEU A 329 -7.58 1.20 -11.65
N LEU A 330 -7.54 0.06 -12.34
CA LEU A 330 -8.36 -0.22 -13.52
C LEU A 330 -9.65 -0.90 -13.09
N PHE A 331 -10.76 -0.19 -13.18
CA PHE A 331 -12.06 -0.67 -12.74
C PHE A 331 -12.97 -1.08 -13.89
N SER A 332 -13.64 -2.21 -13.72
CA SER A 332 -14.78 -2.64 -14.53
C SER A 332 -15.80 -3.36 -13.66
N ALA A 333 -17.08 -3.36 -14.06
CA ALA A 333 -18.13 -4.08 -13.34
C ALA A 333 -17.86 -5.60 -13.20
N GLN A 334 -17.03 -6.16 -14.09
CA GLN A 334 -16.60 -7.56 -14.02
C GLN A 334 -15.75 -7.85 -12.78
N ASP A 335 -15.00 -6.85 -12.28
CA ASP A 335 -14.16 -7.02 -11.09
C ASP A 335 -14.99 -7.31 -9.83
N VAL A 336 -16.17 -6.68 -9.70
CA VAL A 336 -17.10 -6.93 -8.60
C VAL A 336 -17.59 -8.38 -8.62
N ILE A 337 -17.92 -8.89 -9.82
CA ILE A 337 -18.37 -10.29 -9.99
C ILE A 337 -17.26 -11.27 -9.62
N ILE A 338 -16.03 -11.00 -10.09
CA ILE A 338 -14.86 -11.83 -9.77
C ILE A 338 -14.62 -11.85 -8.26
N ASN A 339 -14.65 -10.69 -7.60
CA ASN A 339 -14.41 -10.61 -6.16
C ASN A 339 -15.51 -11.29 -5.35
N LYS A 340 -16.79 -11.13 -5.71
CA LYS A 340 -17.88 -11.88 -5.06
C LYS A 340 -17.66 -13.40 -5.17
N PHE A 341 -17.32 -13.89 -6.35
CA PHE A 341 -17.02 -15.30 -6.56
C PHE A 341 -15.81 -15.78 -5.74
N LEU A 342 -14.78 -14.94 -5.55
CA LEU A 342 -13.63 -15.29 -4.71
C LEU A 342 -13.99 -15.32 -3.23
N LEU A 343 -14.86 -14.42 -2.76
CA LEU A 343 -15.38 -14.41 -1.40
C LEU A 343 -16.25 -15.64 -1.10
N ASP A 344 -17.11 -16.03 -2.05
CA ASP A 344 -17.95 -17.24 -1.93
C ASP A 344 -17.13 -18.53 -1.83
N LYS A 345 -15.89 -18.53 -2.35
CA LYS A 345 -14.96 -19.67 -2.26
C LYS A 345 -14.06 -19.67 -1.03
N LYS A 346 -14.16 -18.64 -0.19
CA LYS A 346 -13.36 -18.57 1.04
C LYS A 346 -13.79 -19.71 1.98
N ASP A 347 -12.80 -20.46 2.44
CA ASP A 347 -13.03 -21.60 3.33
C ASP A 347 -13.10 -21.11 4.78
N PHE A 348 -14.19 -21.44 5.47
CA PHE A 348 -14.45 -21.14 6.87
C PHE A 348 -14.67 -22.43 7.69
N ALA A 349 -14.16 -23.58 7.20
CA ALA A 349 -14.43 -24.91 7.77
C ALA A 349 -13.99 -25.07 9.25
N GLU A 350 -13.12 -24.21 9.76
CA GLU A 350 -12.65 -24.23 11.16
C GLU A 350 -13.48 -23.33 12.10
N MET A 351 -14.52 -22.65 11.58
CA MET A 351 -15.36 -21.70 12.33
C MET A 351 -16.78 -22.23 12.46
N ASP A 352 -17.52 -21.75 13.45
CA ASP A 352 -18.93 -22.01 13.51
C ASP A 352 -19.73 -21.24 12.44
N ASP A 353 -20.97 -21.68 12.17
CA ASP A 353 -21.79 -21.12 11.10
C ASP A 353 -22.14 -19.64 11.33
N GLU A 354 -22.33 -19.21 12.58
CA GLU A 354 -22.66 -17.81 12.93
C GLU A 354 -21.45 -16.89 12.72
N GLU A 355 -20.25 -17.32 13.14
CA GLU A 355 -19.01 -16.60 12.91
C GLU A 355 -18.67 -16.50 11.41
N ALA A 356 -18.84 -17.60 10.68
CA ALA A 356 -18.61 -17.64 9.23
C ALA A 356 -19.54 -16.69 8.48
N ASP A 357 -20.82 -16.63 8.84
CA ASP A 357 -21.79 -15.73 8.20
C ASP A 357 -21.50 -14.26 8.54
N LEU A 358 -21.10 -13.96 9.76
CA LEU A 358 -20.70 -12.61 10.15
C LEU A 358 -19.48 -12.12 9.35
N LEU A 359 -18.47 -12.98 9.16
CA LEU A 359 -17.29 -12.66 8.37
C LEU A 359 -17.63 -12.46 6.88
N ARG A 360 -18.52 -13.30 6.32
CA ARG A 360 -19.01 -13.11 4.93
C ARG A 360 -19.70 -11.77 4.73
N GLN A 361 -20.57 -11.38 5.66
CA GLN A 361 -21.26 -10.09 5.61
C GLN A 361 -20.24 -8.92 5.65
N ARG A 362 -19.26 -8.98 6.53
CA ARG A 362 -18.20 -7.98 6.63
C ARG A 362 -17.37 -7.88 5.34
N ASP A 363 -16.98 -9.03 4.78
CA ASP A 363 -16.22 -9.06 3.52
C ASP A 363 -17.04 -8.45 2.37
N LEU A 364 -18.36 -8.68 2.34
CA LEU A 364 -19.26 -8.06 1.37
C LEU A 364 -19.38 -6.54 1.57
N GLN A 365 -19.47 -6.05 2.81
CA GLN A 365 -19.50 -4.62 3.12
C GLN A 365 -18.19 -3.93 2.71
N ARG A 366 -17.03 -4.55 2.98
CA ARG A 366 -15.72 -4.05 2.52
C ARG A 366 -15.65 -3.97 1.00
N LEU A 367 -16.13 -5.01 0.31
CA LEU A 367 -16.18 -5.03 -1.15
C LEU A 367 -17.08 -3.92 -1.71
N GLN A 368 -18.23 -3.65 -1.10
CA GLN A 368 -19.11 -2.56 -1.49
C GLN A 368 -18.45 -1.19 -1.28
N THR A 369 -17.73 -1.01 -0.17
CA THR A 369 -16.98 0.23 0.09
C THR A 369 -15.89 0.45 -0.97
N MET A 370 -15.18 -0.61 -1.35
CA MET A 370 -14.19 -0.54 -2.43
C MET A 370 -14.83 -0.26 -3.80
N GLU A 371 -16.02 -0.82 -4.08
CA GLU A 371 -16.79 -0.49 -5.29
C GLU A 371 -17.18 0.99 -5.30
N ARG A 372 -17.66 1.54 -4.16
CA ARG A 372 -17.99 2.97 -4.03
C ARG A 372 -16.76 3.85 -4.28
N TYR A 373 -15.60 3.50 -3.72
CA TYR A 373 -14.34 4.18 -4.01
C TYR A 373 -14.02 4.23 -5.51
N CYS A 374 -14.23 3.12 -6.23
CA CYS A 374 -14.01 3.07 -7.68
C CYS A 374 -15.02 3.91 -8.48
N GLN A 375 -16.15 4.24 -7.88
CA GLN A 375 -17.24 4.98 -8.54
C GLN A 375 -17.34 6.43 -8.11
N THR A 376 -16.69 6.83 -7.02
CA THR A 376 -16.76 8.22 -6.53
C THR A 376 -16.18 9.22 -7.53
N THR A 377 -16.71 10.44 -7.50
CA THR A 377 -16.17 11.63 -8.17
C THR A 377 -15.48 12.56 -7.19
N GLU A 378 -15.57 12.25 -5.91
CA GLU A 378 -14.91 13.01 -4.85
C GLU A 378 -13.40 12.78 -4.81
N CYS A 379 -12.70 13.55 -3.99
CA CYS A 379 -11.27 13.42 -3.82
C CYS A 379 -10.89 11.99 -3.38
N LEU A 380 -10.21 11.24 -4.24
CA LEU A 380 -9.83 9.85 -3.97
C LEU A 380 -8.97 9.70 -2.72
N ARG A 381 -8.08 10.66 -2.46
CA ARG A 381 -7.25 10.67 -1.26
C ARG A 381 -8.09 10.87 -0.01
N ASN A 382 -8.99 11.86 -0.02
CA ASN A 382 -9.86 12.13 1.13
C ASN A 382 -10.78 10.95 1.43
N TYR A 383 -11.24 10.23 0.41
CA TYR A 383 -12.03 9.02 0.59
C TYR A 383 -11.24 7.95 1.36
N ILE A 384 -9.95 7.73 1.00
CA ILE A 384 -9.07 6.81 1.71
C ILE A 384 -8.87 7.27 3.16
N LEU A 385 -8.56 8.55 3.36
CA LEU A 385 -8.32 9.11 4.70
C LEU A 385 -9.56 9.01 5.59
N ALA A 386 -10.74 9.34 5.05
CA ALA A 386 -12.01 9.22 5.75
C ALA A 386 -12.32 7.76 6.16
N TYR A 387 -12.01 6.80 5.30
CA TYR A 387 -12.16 5.39 5.62
C TYR A 387 -11.35 4.97 6.86
N PHE A 388 -10.15 5.53 7.03
CA PHE A 388 -9.29 5.28 8.21
C PHE A 388 -9.56 6.24 9.38
N GLY A 389 -10.61 7.07 9.29
CA GLY A 389 -11.04 7.95 10.39
C GLY A 389 -10.41 9.34 10.40
N GLU A 390 -9.74 9.75 9.32
CA GLU A 390 -9.27 11.12 9.12
C GLU A 390 -10.28 11.90 8.27
N HIS A 391 -10.52 13.16 8.62
CA HIS A 391 -11.52 14.00 7.95
C HIS A 391 -10.88 15.28 7.38
N PRO A 392 -10.17 15.19 6.25
CA PRO A 392 -9.63 16.38 5.58
C PRO A 392 -10.76 17.31 5.14
N THR A 393 -10.58 18.61 5.33
CA THR A 393 -11.59 19.63 5.01
C THR A 393 -11.50 20.16 3.58
N ALA A 394 -10.41 19.86 2.86
CA ALA A 394 -10.17 20.35 1.50
C ALA A 394 -9.74 19.22 0.56
N PRO A 395 -10.08 19.30 -0.74
CA PRO A 395 -9.58 18.39 -1.76
C PRO A 395 -8.06 18.40 -1.83
N CYS A 396 -7.44 17.23 -2.11
CA CYS A 396 -5.98 17.10 -2.07
C CYS A 396 -5.24 17.77 -3.24
N GLY A 397 -5.93 18.14 -4.33
CA GLY A 397 -5.32 18.69 -5.55
C GLY A 397 -4.32 17.75 -6.26
N ASN A 398 -4.19 16.50 -5.82
CA ASN A 398 -3.19 15.54 -6.30
C ASN A 398 -3.78 14.11 -6.41
N CYS A 399 -4.93 14.00 -7.05
CA CYS A 399 -5.53 12.70 -7.42
C CYS A 399 -6.31 12.84 -8.72
N GLY A 400 -6.69 11.71 -9.32
CA GLY A 400 -7.42 11.68 -10.58
C GLY A 400 -8.72 12.48 -10.54
N SER A 401 -9.49 12.38 -9.45
CA SER A 401 -10.75 13.14 -9.32
C SER A 401 -10.52 14.64 -9.17
N CYS A 402 -9.51 15.07 -8.40
CA CYS A 402 -9.20 16.51 -8.27
C CYS A 402 -8.65 17.13 -9.56
N ASN A 403 -7.96 16.34 -10.38
CA ASN A 403 -7.32 16.80 -11.60
C ASN A 403 -8.18 16.61 -12.87
N ASN A 404 -9.29 15.87 -12.75
CA ASN A 404 -10.24 15.76 -13.84
C ASN A 404 -11.21 16.94 -13.80
N ASP A 405 -11.43 17.53 -14.97
CA ASP A 405 -12.51 18.48 -15.15
C ASP A 405 -13.80 17.66 -15.22
N PHE A 406 -14.68 17.83 -14.25
CA PHE A 406 -16.04 17.31 -14.30
C PHE A 406 -16.97 18.48 -14.56
N ASP A 407 -17.93 18.28 -15.46
CA ASP A 407 -19.04 19.22 -15.63
C ASP A 407 -20.11 18.88 -14.59
N GLU A 408 -20.48 19.84 -13.76
CA GLU A 408 -21.65 19.69 -12.87
C GLU A 408 -22.91 19.88 -13.70
N VAL A 409 -23.66 18.80 -13.87
CA VAL A 409 -24.90 18.79 -14.65
C VAL A 409 -26.08 18.63 -13.70
N ASP A 410 -27.07 19.53 -13.84
CA ASP A 410 -28.33 19.38 -13.12
C ASP A 410 -29.11 18.19 -13.70
N MET A 411 -29.21 17.15 -12.89
CA MET A 411 -29.96 15.93 -13.21
C MET A 411 -31.19 15.73 -12.32
N THR A 412 -31.73 16.81 -11.76
CA THR A 412 -32.85 16.78 -10.81
C THR A 412 -34.08 16.04 -11.38
N ASP A 413 -34.41 16.26 -12.65
CA ASP A 413 -35.54 15.56 -13.25
C ASP A 413 -35.27 14.09 -13.52
N ALA A 414 -34.03 13.75 -13.91
CA ALA A 414 -33.60 12.37 -14.04
C ALA A 414 -33.58 11.64 -12.68
N ALA A 415 -33.17 12.34 -11.62
CA ALA A 415 -33.24 11.86 -10.24
C ALA A 415 -34.65 11.51 -9.80
N LYS A 416 -35.62 12.41 -10.08
CA LYS A 416 -37.04 12.15 -9.80
C LYS A 416 -37.57 10.92 -10.54
N TRP A 417 -37.18 10.72 -11.81
CA TRP A 417 -37.53 9.51 -12.55
C TRP A 417 -36.91 8.25 -11.97
N MET A 418 -35.68 8.32 -11.53
CA MET A 418 -34.99 7.17 -10.90
C MET A 418 -35.65 6.80 -9.57
N ILE A 419 -35.93 7.76 -8.71
CA ILE A 419 -36.66 7.57 -7.44
C ILE A 419 -38.07 7.01 -7.67
N ASN A 420 -38.81 7.56 -8.64
CA ASN A 420 -40.14 7.04 -9.00
C ASN A 420 -40.08 5.59 -9.48
N CYS A 421 -39.03 5.22 -10.24
CA CYS A 421 -38.83 3.84 -10.68
C CYS A 421 -38.61 2.90 -9.49
N VAL A 422 -37.81 3.30 -8.48
CA VAL A 422 -37.63 2.53 -7.24
C VAL A 422 -38.96 2.36 -6.49
N ALA A 423 -39.80 3.40 -6.46
CA ALA A 423 -41.13 3.32 -5.88
C ALA A 423 -42.03 2.32 -6.63
N GLU A 424 -42.06 2.36 -7.97
CA GLU A 424 -42.85 1.44 -8.82
C GLU A 424 -42.34 -0.01 -8.67
N LEU A 425 -41.04 -0.21 -8.47
CA LEU A 425 -40.42 -1.50 -8.18
C LEU A 425 -40.61 -1.95 -6.71
N ARG A 426 -41.27 -1.12 -5.87
CA ARG A 426 -41.59 -1.39 -4.47
C ARG A 426 -40.39 -1.78 -3.59
N GLY A 427 -39.21 -1.24 -3.90
CA GLY A 427 -38.00 -1.51 -3.12
C GLY A 427 -37.62 -3.01 -3.08
N ARG A 428 -37.81 -3.76 -4.16
CA ARG A 428 -37.57 -5.20 -4.22
C ARG A 428 -36.46 -5.62 -5.17
N TYR A 429 -35.87 -4.67 -5.88
CA TYR A 429 -34.92 -4.97 -6.95
C TYR A 429 -33.68 -4.08 -6.88
N GLY A 430 -32.56 -4.61 -7.35
CA GLY A 430 -31.31 -3.89 -7.44
C GLY A 430 -31.13 -3.15 -8.77
N LYS A 431 -29.96 -2.52 -8.93
CA LYS A 431 -29.60 -1.63 -10.05
C LYS A 431 -29.83 -2.20 -11.45
N ALA A 432 -29.73 -3.50 -11.65
CA ALA A 432 -29.89 -4.12 -12.98
C ALA A 432 -31.33 -4.02 -13.52
N ILE A 433 -32.32 -4.21 -12.65
CA ILE A 433 -33.75 -4.07 -12.98
C ILE A 433 -34.12 -2.60 -13.08
N LEU A 434 -33.65 -1.76 -12.16
CA LEU A 434 -33.85 -0.30 -12.19
C LEU A 434 -33.40 0.28 -13.53
N PHE A 435 -32.15 0.06 -13.94
CA PHE A 435 -31.63 0.61 -15.19
C PHE A 435 -32.31 0.02 -16.42
N GLY A 436 -32.60 -1.30 -16.38
CA GLY A 436 -33.35 -1.94 -17.47
C GLY A 436 -34.72 -1.33 -17.67
N THR A 437 -35.43 -0.99 -16.60
CA THR A 437 -36.75 -0.31 -16.64
C THR A 437 -36.62 1.11 -17.19
N LEU A 438 -35.70 1.92 -16.64
CA LEU A 438 -35.49 3.31 -17.07
C LEU A 438 -35.05 3.40 -18.55
N GLN A 439 -34.27 2.45 -19.04
CA GLN A 439 -33.84 2.39 -20.44
C GLN A 439 -34.86 1.72 -21.38
N GLY A 440 -35.95 1.17 -20.85
CA GLY A 440 -36.95 0.48 -21.66
C GLY A 440 -36.42 -0.81 -22.29
N ALA A 441 -35.56 -1.56 -21.58
CA ALA A 441 -34.92 -2.75 -22.12
C ALA A 441 -35.91 -3.91 -22.27
N ASN A 442 -35.95 -4.52 -23.45
CA ASN A 442 -36.80 -5.68 -23.74
C ASN A 442 -36.16 -6.97 -23.22
N ARG A 443 -36.29 -7.26 -21.91
CA ARG A 443 -35.77 -8.47 -21.24
C ARG A 443 -36.94 -9.29 -20.68
N ALA A 444 -36.80 -10.62 -20.71
CA ALA A 444 -37.83 -11.54 -20.20
C ALA A 444 -38.27 -11.16 -18.77
N ARG A 445 -37.31 -10.90 -17.88
CA ARG A 445 -37.59 -10.55 -16.49
C ARG A 445 -38.38 -9.24 -16.31
N LEU A 446 -38.15 -8.24 -17.16
CA LEU A 446 -38.91 -6.97 -17.12
C LEU A 446 -40.34 -7.14 -17.64
N ARG A 447 -40.52 -8.02 -18.65
CA ARG A 447 -41.84 -8.39 -19.14
C ARG A 447 -42.65 -9.15 -18.09
N GLU A 448 -42.04 -10.11 -17.40
CA GLU A 448 -42.67 -10.85 -16.29
C GLU A 448 -43.14 -9.90 -15.17
N LEU A 449 -42.36 -8.83 -14.90
CA LEU A 449 -42.69 -7.79 -13.92
C LEU A 449 -43.78 -6.83 -14.41
N GLY A 450 -44.12 -6.86 -15.69
CA GLY A 450 -45.02 -5.87 -16.28
C GLY A 450 -44.45 -4.45 -16.29
N ALA A 451 -43.09 -4.34 -16.32
CA ALA A 451 -42.40 -3.06 -16.22
C ALA A 451 -42.77 -2.08 -17.34
N GLU A 452 -43.23 -2.57 -18.48
CA GLU A 452 -43.76 -1.75 -19.60
C GLU A 452 -44.95 -0.85 -19.19
N ARG A 453 -45.65 -1.19 -18.09
CA ARG A 453 -46.78 -0.40 -17.55
C ARG A 453 -46.34 0.70 -16.57
N PHE A 454 -45.05 0.73 -16.20
CA PHE A 454 -44.54 1.72 -15.27
C PHE A 454 -44.36 3.08 -15.96
N LYS A 455 -44.68 4.17 -15.26
CA LYS A 455 -44.51 5.52 -15.78
C LYS A 455 -43.06 5.87 -16.07
N SER A 456 -42.14 5.21 -15.34
CA SER A 456 -40.67 5.36 -15.49
C SER A 456 -40.09 4.55 -16.65
N TYR A 457 -40.83 3.59 -17.25
CA TYR A 457 -40.34 2.73 -18.30
C TYR A 457 -39.88 3.51 -19.55
N GLY A 458 -38.64 3.33 -19.97
CA GLY A 458 -38.07 3.97 -21.15
C GLY A 458 -37.83 5.48 -21.06
N ARG A 459 -38.04 6.10 -19.88
CA ARG A 459 -37.89 7.57 -19.71
C ARG A 459 -36.44 8.03 -19.88
N MET A 460 -35.49 7.13 -19.72
CA MET A 460 -34.05 7.40 -19.82
C MET A 460 -33.37 6.49 -20.86
N LYS A 461 -34.08 6.17 -21.95
CA LYS A 461 -33.59 5.21 -22.94
C LYS A 461 -32.29 5.68 -23.64
N ASP A 462 -32.14 6.99 -23.82
CA ASP A 462 -31.02 7.62 -24.50
C ASP A 462 -29.89 8.01 -23.52
N THR A 463 -30.11 7.78 -22.22
CA THR A 463 -29.10 8.08 -21.19
C THR A 463 -28.07 6.95 -21.14
N PRO A 464 -26.77 7.26 -21.30
CA PRO A 464 -25.72 6.28 -21.16
C PRO A 464 -25.75 5.59 -19.80
N ARG A 465 -25.42 4.30 -19.78
CA ARG A 465 -25.45 3.51 -18.55
C ARG A 465 -24.49 4.09 -17.48
N GLU A 466 -23.36 4.61 -17.89
CA GLU A 466 -22.41 5.25 -16.99
C GLU A 466 -23.01 6.48 -16.30
N THR A 467 -23.78 7.28 -17.03
CA THR A 467 -24.52 8.43 -16.46
C THR A 467 -25.57 7.99 -15.45
N LEU A 468 -26.31 6.89 -15.72
CA LEU A 468 -27.24 6.31 -14.76
C LEU A 468 -26.54 5.78 -13.50
N GLU A 469 -25.38 5.17 -13.65
CA GLU A 469 -24.58 4.68 -12.53
C GLU A 469 -24.08 5.84 -11.66
N ARG A 470 -23.65 6.96 -12.27
CA ARG A 470 -23.25 8.18 -11.54
C ARG A 470 -24.41 8.84 -10.82
N LEU A 471 -25.55 8.96 -11.50
CA LEU A 471 -26.76 9.50 -10.89
C LEU A 471 -27.21 8.65 -9.69
N LEU A 472 -27.20 7.32 -9.82
CA LEU A 472 -27.53 6.43 -8.71
C LEU A 472 -26.55 6.60 -7.55
N ALA A 473 -25.23 6.69 -7.83
CA ALA A 473 -24.23 6.91 -6.81
C ALA A 473 -24.49 8.23 -6.05
N GLN A 474 -24.80 9.31 -6.76
CA GLN A 474 -25.13 10.60 -6.15
C GLN A 474 -26.40 10.51 -5.28
N LEU A 475 -27.45 9.82 -5.75
CA LEU A 475 -28.68 9.66 -4.96
C LEU A 475 -28.50 8.81 -3.69
N LEU A 476 -27.57 7.86 -3.72
CA LEU A 476 -27.18 7.08 -2.54
C LEU A 476 -26.36 7.92 -1.56
N GLU A 477 -25.48 8.76 -2.05
CA GLU A 477 -24.63 9.65 -1.26
C GLU A 477 -25.47 10.75 -0.59
N ASP A 478 -26.40 11.36 -1.33
CA ASP A 478 -27.32 12.37 -0.81
C ASP A 478 -28.40 11.77 0.12
N GLY A 479 -28.46 10.44 0.25
CA GLY A 479 -29.44 9.75 1.10
C GLY A 479 -30.86 9.71 0.52
N TYR A 480 -31.08 10.12 -0.73
CA TYR A 480 -32.38 10.02 -1.40
C TYR A 480 -32.76 8.58 -1.73
N LEU A 481 -31.79 7.73 -1.95
CA LEU A 481 -31.94 6.29 -2.05
C LEU A 481 -31.03 5.59 -1.03
N VAL A 482 -31.44 4.42 -0.60
CA VAL A 482 -30.67 3.55 0.30
C VAL A 482 -30.56 2.18 -0.33
N GLN A 483 -29.40 1.59 -0.27
CA GLN A 483 -29.16 0.23 -0.76
C GLN A 483 -29.05 -0.72 0.43
N SER A 484 -29.74 -1.89 0.36
CA SER A 484 -29.61 -2.91 1.39
C SER A 484 -28.20 -3.53 1.39
N ASP A 485 -27.73 -3.88 2.59
CA ASP A 485 -26.40 -4.48 2.79
C ASP A 485 -26.36 -6.00 2.52
N ASP A 486 -27.49 -6.57 2.06
CA ASP A 486 -27.60 -7.98 1.72
C ASP A 486 -26.98 -8.32 0.34
N GLN A 487 -26.88 -9.62 0.04
CA GLN A 487 -26.37 -10.11 -1.24
C GLN A 487 -27.14 -9.62 -2.48
N TYR A 488 -28.37 -9.15 -2.31
CA TYR A 488 -29.25 -8.70 -3.39
C TYR A 488 -29.07 -7.22 -3.71
N ALA A 489 -28.49 -6.43 -2.79
CA ALA A 489 -28.23 -5.01 -2.95
C ALA A 489 -29.47 -4.26 -3.47
N VAL A 490 -30.61 -4.44 -2.78
CA VAL A 490 -31.91 -3.90 -3.14
C VAL A 490 -31.96 -2.41 -2.85
N LEU A 491 -32.63 -1.65 -3.72
CA LEU A 491 -32.74 -0.20 -3.60
C LEU A 491 -34.07 0.20 -2.95
N HIS A 492 -33.98 1.03 -1.93
CA HIS A 492 -35.12 1.61 -1.20
C HIS A 492 -35.10 3.14 -1.29
N ILE A 493 -36.25 3.76 -1.08
CA ILE A 493 -36.35 5.22 -0.98
C ILE A 493 -35.88 5.66 0.40
N GLY A 494 -34.96 6.61 0.42
CA GLY A 494 -34.46 7.28 1.62
C GLY A 494 -35.23 8.58 1.93
N ASP A 495 -34.53 9.59 2.46
CA ASP A 495 -35.12 10.89 2.74
C ASP A 495 -35.20 11.78 1.48
N ILE A 496 -36.33 11.86 0.87
CA ILE A 496 -36.59 12.69 -0.32
C ILE A 496 -37.23 14.07 0.02
N ALA A 497 -37.33 14.43 1.30
CA ALA A 497 -37.90 15.71 1.70
C ALA A 497 -37.15 16.93 1.13
N PRO A 498 -35.82 16.97 1.12
CA PRO A 498 -35.07 18.07 0.52
C PRO A 498 -35.34 18.22 -0.98
N LEU A 499 -35.47 17.12 -1.71
CA LEU A 499 -35.75 17.15 -3.15
C LEU A 499 -37.19 17.65 -3.44
N LYS A 500 -38.15 17.30 -2.59
CA LYS A 500 -39.52 17.82 -2.67
C LYS A 500 -39.63 19.32 -2.34
N ALA A 501 -38.72 19.82 -1.50
CA ALA A 501 -38.61 21.23 -1.15
C ALA A 501 -37.91 22.08 -2.23
N GLY A 502 -37.58 21.51 -3.38
CA GLY A 502 -36.91 22.22 -4.49
C GLY A 502 -35.41 22.07 -4.54
N GLY A 503 -34.86 21.13 -3.78
CA GLY A 503 -33.42 20.79 -3.87
C GLY A 503 -33.02 20.31 -5.27
N GLN A 504 -31.81 20.63 -5.67
CA GLN A 504 -31.20 20.20 -6.94
C GLN A 504 -30.33 18.98 -6.72
N VAL A 505 -30.27 18.12 -7.74
CA VAL A 505 -29.32 17.00 -7.80
C VAL A 505 -28.30 17.32 -8.89
N LEU A 506 -27.12 17.74 -8.45
CA LEU A 506 -25.97 18.03 -9.33
C LEU A 506 -25.11 16.78 -9.43
N VAL A 507 -24.87 16.32 -10.66
CA VAL A 507 -24.06 15.14 -10.92
C VAL A 507 -22.78 15.54 -11.66
N LYS A 508 -21.63 15.15 -11.14
CA LYS A 508 -20.34 15.36 -11.80
C LYS A 508 -20.17 14.34 -12.93
N LEU A 509 -20.30 14.80 -14.16
CA LEU A 509 -20.12 14.00 -15.36
C LEU A 509 -18.75 14.31 -16.00
N PRO A 510 -18.09 13.32 -16.64
CA PRO A 510 -16.91 13.65 -17.45
C PRO A 510 -17.34 14.61 -18.56
N PRO A 511 -16.51 15.60 -18.90
CA PRO A 511 -16.82 16.53 -19.98
C PRO A 511 -17.14 15.75 -21.26
N GLN A 512 -18.22 16.14 -21.94
CA GLN A 512 -18.53 15.54 -23.24
C GLN A 512 -17.37 15.91 -24.19
N ARG A 513 -16.56 14.94 -24.54
CA ARG A 513 -15.44 15.16 -25.47
C ARG A 513 -15.99 15.46 -26.85
N GLU A 514 -15.88 16.71 -27.28
CA GLU A 514 -15.78 16.99 -28.71
C GLU A 514 -14.50 16.36 -29.25
N PRO A 515 -14.47 15.88 -30.52
CA PRO A 515 -13.29 15.22 -31.07
C PRO A 515 -12.06 16.12 -30.97
N GLU A 516 -11.03 15.58 -30.37
CA GLU A 516 -9.74 16.13 -29.97
C GLU A 516 -9.28 17.40 -30.69
N GLN A 517 -9.39 18.52 -29.99
CA GLN A 517 -8.39 19.57 -30.09
C GLN A 517 -7.37 19.31 -28.99
N THR A 518 -6.12 19.08 -29.40
CA THR A 518 -4.95 18.85 -28.56
C THR A 518 -4.84 19.89 -27.44
N ARG A 519 -5.31 19.56 -26.24
CA ARG A 519 -5.05 20.37 -25.05
C ARG A 519 -3.59 20.18 -24.64
N ALA A 520 -2.90 21.27 -24.40
CA ALA A 520 -1.58 21.26 -23.81
C ALA A 520 -1.60 20.45 -22.49
N PRO A 521 -0.63 19.54 -22.26
CA PRO A 521 -0.59 18.74 -21.05
C PRO A 521 -0.53 19.63 -19.82
N LYS A 522 -1.45 19.43 -18.86
CA LYS A 522 -1.39 20.09 -17.55
C LYS A 522 -0.02 19.83 -16.92
N PRO A 523 0.58 20.78 -16.20
CA PRO A 523 1.91 20.61 -15.64
C PRO A 523 1.93 19.40 -14.69
N LYS A 524 2.60 18.33 -15.10
CA LYS A 524 2.91 17.19 -14.24
C LYS A 524 3.72 17.73 -13.04
N ARG A 525 3.41 17.30 -11.81
CA ARG A 525 4.30 17.57 -10.68
C ARG A 525 5.69 17.04 -11.05
N ARG A 526 6.68 17.92 -11.00
CA ARG A 526 8.05 17.61 -11.39
C ARG A 526 8.60 16.51 -10.49
N SER A 527 8.95 15.37 -11.09
CA SER A 527 9.80 14.37 -10.47
C SER A 527 11.13 15.04 -10.08
N PRO A 528 11.82 14.63 -9.00
CA PRO A 528 13.20 15.06 -8.78
C PRO A 528 14.12 14.78 -9.97
N MET A 529 13.81 13.79 -10.80
CA MET A 529 14.50 13.54 -12.08
C MET A 529 14.23 14.65 -13.10
N ASP A 530 13.06 15.31 -13.05
CA ASP A 530 12.75 16.48 -13.91
C ASP A 530 13.59 17.72 -13.51
N ALA A 531 14.24 17.67 -12.34
CA ALA A 531 15.21 18.66 -11.92
C ALA A 531 16.62 18.40 -12.50
N LEU A 532 16.81 17.29 -13.21
CA LEU A 532 18.03 16.99 -13.94
C LEU A 532 17.90 17.44 -15.40
N THR A 533 18.98 17.98 -15.93
CA THR A 533 19.12 18.20 -17.38
C THR A 533 19.36 16.88 -18.11
N SER A 534 19.44 16.88 -19.44
CA SER A 534 19.87 15.69 -20.20
C SER A 534 21.24 15.17 -19.74
N ALA A 535 22.19 16.05 -19.45
CA ALA A 535 23.51 15.71 -18.90
C ALA A 535 23.39 15.13 -17.47
N GLY A 536 22.51 15.70 -16.64
CA GLY A 536 22.23 15.16 -15.31
C GLY A 536 21.61 13.77 -15.34
N LEU A 537 20.73 13.49 -16.30
CA LEU A 537 20.14 12.16 -16.50
C LEU A 537 21.17 11.13 -17.01
N GLU A 538 22.12 11.57 -17.84
CA GLU A 538 23.21 10.69 -18.29
C GLU A 538 24.10 10.28 -17.11
N LEU A 539 24.54 11.22 -16.28
CA LEU A 539 25.28 10.93 -15.06
C LEU A 539 24.48 10.03 -14.11
N PHE A 540 23.18 10.31 -13.95
CA PHE A 540 22.30 9.46 -13.14
C PHE A 540 22.29 8.00 -13.63
N ASN A 541 22.21 7.78 -14.93
CA ASN A 541 22.24 6.44 -15.52
C ASN A 541 23.59 5.74 -15.29
N GLN A 542 24.71 6.45 -15.37
CA GLN A 542 26.03 5.90 -15.05
C GLN A 542 26.14 5.50 -13.56
N LEU A 543 25.67 6.35 -12.64
CA LEU A 543 25.62 6.03 -11.21
C LEU A 543 24.66 4.88 -10.90
N ARG A 544 23.53 4.79 -11.61
CA ARG A 544 22.58 3.69 -11.51
C ARG A 544 23.20 2.37 -11.96
N GLN A 545 23.99 2.39 -13.05
CA GLN A 545 24.71 1.20 -13.50
C GLN A 545 25.78 0.76 -12.49
N LEU A 546 26.58 1.70 -11.98
CA LEU A 546 27.59 1.39 -10.94
C LEU A 546 26.93 0.81 -9.68
N ARG A 547 25.77 1.36 -9.27
CA ARG A 547 24.99 0.83 -8.15
C ARG A 547 24.56 -0.61 -8.41
N PHE A 548 24.04 -0.90 -9.60
CA PHE A 548 23.62 -2.24 -10.00
C PHE A 548 24.80 -3.23 -9.94
N ASP A 549 25.96 -2.89 -10.53
CA ASP A 549 27.14 -3.74 -10.55
C ASP A 549 27.70 -3.98 -9.14
N THR A 550 27.66 -2.94 -8.28
CA THR A 550 28.09 -3.02 -6.89
C THR A 550 27.15 -3.92 -6.08
N ALA A 551 25.84 -3.76 -6.27
CA ALA A 551 24.82 -4.57 -5.61
C ALA A 551 24.93 -6.06 -5.99
N GLN A 552 25.16 -6.35 -7.27
CA GLN A 552 25.36 -7.72 -7.74
C GLN A 552 26.62 -8.38 -7.12
N ARG A 553 27.74 -7.67 -7.07
CA ARG A 553 28.98 -8.18 -6.46
C ARG A 553 28.81 -8.50 -4.97
N GLU A 554 28.00 -7.73 -4.26
CA GLU A 554 27.78 -7.91 -2.83
C GLU A 554 26.57 -8.79 -2.49
N GLY A 555 25.78 -9.21 -3.49
CA GLY A 555 24.54 -9.95 -3.26
C GLY A 555 23.49 -9.16 -2.49
N LEU A 556 23.48 -7.81 -2.66
CA LEU A 556 22.55 -6.89 -2.01
C LEU A 556 21.60 -6.29 -3.04
N PRO A 557 20.35 -5.95 -2.64
CA PRO A 557 19.46 -5.18 -3.49
C PRO A 557 20.05 -3.79 -3.82
N PRO A 558 19.90 -3.27 -5.05
CA PRO A 558 20.49 -1.99 -5.47
C PRO A 558 20.11 -0.81 -4.58
N TYR A 559 18.86 -0.74 -4.11
CA TYR A 559 18.38 0.34 -3.22
C TYR A 559 19.02 0.32 -1.82
N VAL A 560 19.61 -0.82 -1.39
CA VAL A 560 20.34 -0.92 -0.13
C VAL A 560 21.70 -0.22 -0.24
N VAL A 561 22.34 -0.30 -1.40
CA VAL A 561 23.56 0.45 -1.69
C VAL A 561 23.25 1.94 -1.64
N PHE A 562 22.43 2.44 -2.56
CA PHE A 562 21.87 3.80 -2.55
C PHE A 562 20.47 3.85 -3.13
N GLY A 563 19.56 4.60 -2.50
CA GLY A 563 18.25 4.91 -3.07
C GLY A 563 18.35 5.88 -4.26
N ASP A 564 17.32 5.94 -5.11
CA ASP A 564 17.29 6.86 -6.26
C ASP A 564 17.44 8.32 -5.82
N LYS A 565 16.88 8.69 -4.66
CA LYS A 565 17.03 10.03 -4.08
C LYS A 565 18.49 10.39 -3.80
N SER A 566 19.29 9.41 -3.35
CA SER A 566 20.74 9.62 -3.14
C SER A 566 21.46 9.84 -4.46
N LEU A 567 21.13 9.08 -5.51
CA LEU A 567 21.73 9.26 -6.84
C LEU A 567 21.34 10.60 -7.47
N VAL A 568 20.10 11.02 -7.30
CA VAL A 568 19.65 12.34 -7.74
C VAL A 568 20.39 13.45 -7.00
N ASP A 569 20.55 13.34 -5.67
CA ASP A 569 21.31 14.32 -4.88
C ASP A 569 22.80 14.38 -5.29
N MET A 570 23.41 13.24 -5.64
CA MET A 570 24.75 13.16 -6.23
C MET A 570 24.85 13.95 -7.55
N CYS A 571 23.83 13.82 -8.42
CA CYS A 571 23.80 14.54 -9.69
C CYS A 571 23.57 16.04 -9.49
N LEU A 572 22.63 16.43 -8.58
CA LEU A 572 22.29 17.83 -8.35
C LEU A 572 23.42 18.62 -7.69
N ARG A 573 24.12 18.02 -6.73
CA ARG A 573 25.21 18.67 -5.99
C ARG A 573 26.56 18.52 -6.65
N ALA A 574 26.73 17.45 -7.45
CA ALA A 574 27.97 17.10 -8.15
C ALA A 574 29.23 17.40 -7.32
N PRO A 575 29.48 16.67 -6.23
CA PRO A 575 30.53 16.97 -5.25
C PRO A 575 31.89 17.12 -5.93
N ARG A 576 32.67 18.09 -5.46
CA ARG A 576 33.98 18.42 -6.05
C ARG A 576 35.14 17.76 -5.33
N ARG A 577 34.92 17.31 -4.11
CA ARG A 577 35.88 16.57 -3.27
C ARG A 577 35.22 15.31 -2.76
N ALA A 578 36.02 14.29 -2.52
CA ALA A 578 35.51 13.05 -1.93
C ALA A 578 34.80 13.28 -0.57
N GLU A 579 35.29 14.22 0.22
CA GLU A 579 34.72 14.58 1.54
C GLU A 579 33.31 15.18 1.43
N ASP A 580 33.00 15.90 0.33
CA ASP A 580 31.70 16.51 0.08
C ASP A 580 30.59 15.43 -0.10
N MET A 581 30.99 14.18 -0.37
CA MET A 581 30.06 13.04 -0.46
C MET A 581 29.34 12.75 0.86
N LEU A 582 29.97 13.00 2.03
CA LEU A 582 29.35 12.81 3.34
C LEU A 582 28.15 13.73 3.60
N GLY A 583 28.05 14.84 2.89
CA GLY A 583 26.91 15.77 2.97
C GLY A 583 25.71 15.37 2.11
N LEU A 584 25.79 14.27 1.36
CA LEU A 584 24.71 13.84 0.46
C LEU A 584 23.65 13.03 1.19
N TYR A 585 22.43 13.09 0.68
CA TYR A 585 21.33 12.33 1.24
C TYR A 585 21.59 10.82 1.23
N GLY A 586 21.49 10.18 2.38
CA GLY A 586 21.68 8.73 2.54
C GLY A 586 23.13 8.24 2.47
N MET A 587 24.11 9.16 2.54
CA MET A 587 25.55 8.87 2.62
C MET A 587 26.00 8.96 4.08
N GLY A 588 25.83 7.89 4.87
CA GLY A 588 26.42 7.78 6.20
C GLY A 588 27.89 7.35 6.13
N GLU A 589 28.65 7.52 7.24
CA GLU A 589 30.08 7.21 7.34
C GLU A 589 30.42 5.82 6.78
N ARG A 590 29.70 4.77 7.17
CA ARG A 590 29.95 3.40 6.68
C ARG A 590 29.73 3.24 5.17
N LYS A 591 28.71 3.90 4.60
CA LYS A 591 28.47 3.88 3.15
C LYS A 591 29.52 4.67 2.41
N TYR A 592 29.99 5.76 3.00
CA TYR A 592 31.09 6.55 2.47
C TYR A 592 32.39 5.73 2.42
N GLU A 593 32.77 5.10 3.53
CA GLU A 593 33.95 4.24 3.60
C GLU A 593 33.88 3.10 2.58
N LYS A 594 32.71 2.53 2.37
CA LYS A 594 32.53 1.35 1.53
C LYS A 594 32.34 1.67 0.06
N TYR A 595 31.59 2.70 -0.27
CA TYR A 595 31.15 3.01 -1.64
C TYR A 595 31.56 4.41 -2.12
N GLY A 596 31.85 5.34 -1.21
CA GLY A 596 32.05 6.76 -1.52
C GLY A 596 33.06 7.01 -2.61
N ALA A 597 34.22 6.35 -2.53
CA ALA A 597 35.31 6.51 -3.50
C ALA A 597 34.92 6.08 -4.92
N ALA A 598 34.20 4.96 -5.07
CA ALA A 598 33.78 4.45 -6.38
C ALA A 598 32.75 5.35 -7.05
N PHE A 599 31.76 5.85 -6.28
CA PHE A 599 30.73 6.74 -6.80
C PHE A 599 31.29 8.14 -7.09
N PHE A 600 32.18 8.64 -6.24
CA PHE A 600 32.89 9.90 -6.50
C PHE A 600 33.71 9.84 -7.79
N ALA A 601 34.42 8.75 -8.04
CA ALA A 601 35.23 8.56 -9.25
C ALA A 601 34.40 8.68 -10.55
N VAL A 602 33.17 8.16 -10.57
CA VAL A 602 32.25 8.30 -11.71
C VAL A 602 31.82 9.75 -11.89
N ILE A 603 31.51 10.46 -10.79
CA ILE A 603 31.11 11.88 -10.85
C ILE A 603 32.29 12.74 -11.35
N ASP A 604 33.49 12.48 -10.86
CA ASP A 604 34.69 13.23 -11.24
C ASP A 604 35.08 12.98 -12.70
N ALA A 605 35.05 11.72 -13.15
CA ALA A 605 35.28 11.35 -14.55
C ALA A 605 34.26 12.00 -15.47
N TYR A 606 32.98 11.94 -15.13
CA TYR A 606 31.92 12.58 -15.92
C TYR A 606 32.14 14.09 -16.08
N ARG A 607 32.56 14.76 -15.00
CA ARG A 607 32.87 16.19 -15.02
C ARG A 607 34.11 16.52 -15.86
N ALA A 608 35.11 15.65 -15.84
CA ALA A 608 36.31 15.82 -16.67
C ALA A 608 35.99 15.68 -18.17
N ASP A 609 35.13 14.72 -18.52
CA ASP A 609 34.71 14.45 -19.90
C ASP A 609 33.73 15.50 -20.43
N HIS A 610 32.98 16.18 -19.54
CA HIS A 610 31.97 17.17 -19.89
C HIS A 610 32.20 18.51 -19.17
N PRO A 611 33.31 19.20 -19.44
CA PRO A 611 33.63 20.48 -18.81
C PRO A 611 32.56 21.52 -19.15
N GLY A 612 31.85 22.01 -18.12
CA GLY A 612 30.77 22.99 -18.27
C GLY A 612 29.36 22.44 -18.42
N ALA A 613 29.18 21.12 -18.31
CA ALA A 613 27.84 20.51 -18.27
C ALA A 613 27.02 21.05 -17.10
N VAL A 614 25.83 21.58 -17.40
CA VAL A 614 24.86 21.99 -16.38
C VAL A 614 24.02 20.79 -16.04
N LEU A 615 24.20 20.22 -14.84
CA LEU A 615 23.51 19.00 -14.39
C LEU A 615 22.11 19.29 -13.83
N SER A 616 21.84 20.53 -13.41
CA SER A 616 20.54 21.01 -12.93
C SER A 616 20.20 22.36 -13.58
N PRO A 617 18.96 22.58 -14.04
CA PRO A 617 18.52 23.85 -14.62
C PRO A 617 18.41 25.00 -13.61
N VAL A 618 18.50 24.72 -12.30
CA VAL A 618 18.40 25.72 -11.23
C VAL A 618 19.59 25.56 -10.29
N SER A 619 20.24 26.68 -9.92
CA SER A 619 21.26 26.72 -8.87
C SER A 619 20.60 26.35 -7.53
N TYR A 620 20.82 25.14 -7.07
CA TYR A 620 20.19 24.51 -5.89
C TYR A 620 20.64 25.13 -4.55
N THR A 621 21.51 26.13 -4.59
CA THR A 621 22.02 26.83 -3.40
C THR A 621 21.00 27.73 -2.71
N HIS A 622 19.87 28.06 -3.34
CA HIS A 622 18.85 28.96 -2.78
C HIS A 622 17.63 28.27 -2.13
N LEU A 623 17.44 26.97 -2.27
CA LEU A 623 16.24 26.26 -1.74
C LEU A 623 16.32 25.92 -0.23
N ARG A 624 17.48 26.03 0.41
CA ARG A 624 17.60 25.81 1.86
C ARG A 624 17.32 27.05 2.73
N ALA A 625 17.15 28.24 2.14
CA ALA A 625 16.97 29.48 2.89
C ALA A 625 15.50 29.83 3.22
N HIS A 626 14.52 29.03 2.76
CA HIS A 626 13.08 29.33 2.95
C HIS A 626 12.25 28.22 3.59
N GLU A 627 12.86 27.15 4.07
CA GLU A 627 12.16 26.19 4.94
C GLU A 627 12.52 26.47 6.39
N THR A 628 11.98 27.56 6.96
CA THR A 628 11.86 27.72 8.40
C THR A 628 10.65 26.92 8.89
N PRO A 629 10.69 26.37 10.15
CA PRO A 629 9.67 25.48 10.68
C PRO A 629 8.30 26.11 10.99
N GLU A 630 8.01 27.31 10.50
CA GLU A 630 6.81 28.08 10.90
C GLU A 630 5.62 27.94 9.94
N HIS A 631 5.70 27.09 8.91
CA HIS A 631 4.58 26.82 7.98
C HIS A 631 4.44 25.32 7.67
N LEU A 632 4.28 24.53 8.74
CA LEU A 632 3.71 23.20 8.67
C LEU A 632 2.58 23.08 9.69
#